data_1e58a8ac6bdf9a15d215dd6eb8e7a8c1
#
_entry.id   1e58a8ac6bdf9a15d215dd6eb8e7a8c1
#
_cell.length_a   1.000
_cell.length_b   1.000
_cell.length_c   1.000
_cell.angle_alpha   90.00
_cell.angle_beta   90.00
_cell.angle_gamma   90.00
#
_symmetry.space_group_name_H-M   'P 1'
#
loop_
_entity.id
_entity.type
_entity.pdbx_description
1 polymer ?
#
loop_
_entity_poly.entity_id
_entity_poly.type
_entity_poly.pdbx_seq_one_letter_code
_entity_poly.pdbx_strand_id
1 'polypeptide(L)'
;MSQKFQVLWADDEIDLLKPHLLFLEGKGCVITTVNSGVDAIEEVEKANFDVVFLDEMMPGMTGLETLQQIKQLKPQIPVVMITKSEEEQLMDEAIGGKIADYLIKPLNPSQIWLSVKRILQNRQLVESKTTQNYQQEFRQIGQALGEASTPQEWADLYKKLTFWEMEIDHTENKNMLEVLEAQKIEANHSFGRFVKENYLDWIAEPEKDAPLHSPQVLREWVFPLLKKKRPVFFILIDNLRLDQWEEIEPLLSPYFHVEEKSTYYSILPTTTAFARNSLFSGMMPSEMASRYPSLWEDEDSEEGKNKNEEEWLKINLEKNRLPVKFSYHKILQMQEGKAV
;
A
#
# COMPACT_ATOMS: atom_id res chain seq x y z
N MET A 1 31.90 11.04 -10.90
CA MET A 1 31.15 11.50 -12.10
C MET A 1 29.97 12.30 -11.57
N SER A 2 29.72 13.52 -12.04
CA SER A 2 28.55 14.28 -11.59
C SER A 2 27.30 13.56 -12.09
N GLN A 3 26.36 13.30 -11.23
CA GLN A 3 25.07 12.72 -11.55
C GLN A 3 24.38 13.61 -12.59
N LYS A 4 23.98 13.04 -13.73
CA LYS A 4 23.23 13.76 -14.76
C LYS A 4 21.74 13.60 -14.48
N PHE A 5 20.99 14.67 -14.43
CA PHE A 5 19.56 14.68 -14.15
C PHE A 5 18.76 14.45 -15.44
N GLN A 6 17.84 13.49 -15.40
CA GLN A 6 16.98 13.14 -16.53
C GLN A 6 15.72 14.01 -16.50
N VAL A 7 15.51 14.82 -17.52
CA VAL A 7 14.38 15.75 -17.63
C VAL A 7 13.57 15.43 -18.88
N LEU A 8 12.28 15.25 -18.73
CA LEU A 8 11.34 15.20 -19.85
C LEU A 8 10.68 16.57 -19.99
N TRP A 9 10.58 17.10 -21.21
CA TRP A 9 9.89 18.35 -21.49
C TRP A 9 8.93 18.20 -22.66
N ALA A 10 7.62 18.32 -22.37
CA ALA A 10 6.56 18.32 -23.37
C ALA A 10 6.03 19.74 -23.58
N ASP A 11 6.15 20.25 -24.80
CA ASP A 11 5.67 21.58 -25.22
C ASP A 11 5.52 21.54 -26.75
N ASP A 12 4.38 21.93 -27.30
CA ASP A 12 4.14 21.91 -28.73
C ASP A 12 5.02 22.94 -29.50
N GLU A 13 5.53 23.96 -28.79
CA GLU A 13 6.48 24.94 -29.30
C GLU A 13 7.93 24.68 -28.85
N ILE A 14 8.28 23.43 -28.49
CA ILE A 14 9.58 23.06 -27.88
C ILE A 14 10.79 23.52 -28.70
N ASP A 15 10.67 23.60 -30.03
CA ASP A 15 11.72 24.10 -30.92
C ASP A 15 12.09 25.56 -30.66
N LEU A 16 11.17 26.36 -30.14
CA LEU A 16 11.41 27.76 -29.79
C LEU A 16 12.17 27.88 -28.45
N LEU A 17 12.21 26.83 -27.66
CA LEU A 17 12.82 26.78 -26.34
C LEU A 17 14.29 26.33 -26.35
N LYS A 18 14.93 26.19 -27.51
CA LYS A 18 16.33 25.75 -27.64
C LYS A 18 17.32 26.49 -26.71
N PRO A 19 17.25 27.81 -26.50
CA PRO A 19 18.13 28.48 -25.54
C PRO A 19 17.96 28.00 -24.09
N HIS A 20 16.74 27.65 -23.71
CA HIS A 20 16.41 27.10 -22.36
C HIS A 20 16.99 25.71 -22.20
N LEU A 21 16.83 24.84 -23.21
CA LEU A 21 17.39 23.49 -23.24
C LEU A 21 18.90 23.51 -23.07
N LEU A 22 19.61 24.28 -23.89
CA LEU A 22 21.08 24.45 -23.84
C LEU A 22 21.56 24.97 -22.48
N PHE A 23 20.80 25.88 -21.86
CA PHE A 23 21.13 26.37 -20.53
C PHE A 23 21.05 25.28 -19.47
N LEU A 24 19.99 24.44 -19.49
CA LEU A 24 19.81 23.33 -18.55
C LEU A 24 20.81 22.19 -18.78
N GLU A 25 21.13 21.89 -20.03
CA GLU A 25 22.19 20.94 -20.38
C GLU A 25 23.55 21.38 -19.81
N GLY A 26 23.86 22.68 -19.90
CA GLY A 26 25.04 23.29 -19.27
C GLY A 26 25.04 23.21 -17.74
N LYS A 27 23.88 22.92 -17.10
CA LYS A 27 23.73 22.67 -15.67
C LYS A 27 23.79 21.19 -15.30
N GLY A 28 23.98 20.30 -16.28
CA GLY A 28 24.10 18.86 -16.06
C GLY A 28 22.79 18.07 -16.25
N CYS A 29 21.76 18.69 -16.83
CA CYS A 29 20.55 17.98 -17.23
C CYS A 29 20.76 17.22 -18.55
N VAL A 30 20.12 16.07 -18.68
CA VAL A 30 19.90 15.36 -19.94
C VAL A 30 18.42 15.52 -20.26
N ILE A 31 18.11 16.16 -21.36
CA ILE A 31 16.73 16.55 -21.65
C ILE A 31 16.20 15.71 -22.82
N THR A 32 15.09 15.03 -22.56
CA THR A 32 14.25 14.43 -23.61
C THR A 32 13.12 15.40 -23.90
N THR A 33 12.94 15.74 -25.17
CA THR A 33 11.91 16.69 -25.60
C THR A 33 10.88 15.99 -26.46
N VAL A 34 9.61 16.31 -26.22
CA VAL A 34 8.46 15.83 -26.99
C VAL A 34 7.50 16.99 -27.25
N ASN A 35 6.66 16.88 -28.28
CA ASN A 35 5.76 17.95 -28.70
C ASN A 35 4.28 17.68 -28.40
N SER A 36 3.97 16.59 -27.70
CA SER A 36 2.60 16.24 -27.31
C SER A 36 2.52 15.51 -25.97
N GLY A 37 1.34 15.55 -25.34
CA GLY A 37 1.07 14.81 -24.11
C GLY A 37 1.14 13.29 -24.30
N VAL A 38 0.72 12.78 -25.45
CA VAL A 38 0.79 11.35 -25.77
C VAL A 38 2.23 10.86 -25.81
N ASP A 39 3.11 11.58 -26.51
CA ASP A 39 4.53 11.23 -26.58
C ASP A 39 5.19 11.32 -25.18
N ALA A 40 4.76 12.28 -24.34
CA ALA A 40 5.26 12.39 -22.99
C ALA A 40 4.91 11.15 -22.12
N ILE A 41 3.70 10.63 -22.25
CA ILE A 41 3.27 9.42 -21.56
C ILE A 41 4.09 8.23 -22.03
N GLU A 42 4.26 8.05 -23.35
CA GLU A 42 5.08 6.98 -23.89
C GLU A 42 6.53 7.02 -23.40
N GLU A 43 7.14 8.19 -23.31
CA GLU A 43 8.51 8.33 -22.80
C GLU A 43 8.60 8.01 -21.30
N VAL A 44 7.59 8.41 -20.51
CA VAL A 44 7.52 8.06 -19.08
C VAL A 44 7.38 6.54 -18.86
N GLU A 45 6.70 5.83 -19.76
CA GLU A 45 6.63 4.36 -19.70
C GLU A 45 7.98 3.69 -19.98
N LYS A 46 8.76 4.24 -20.94
CA LYS A 46 10.02 3.66 -21.40
C LYS A 46 11.22 3.97 -20.49
N ALA A 47 11.21 5.13 -19.81
CA ALA A 47 12.36 5.63 -19.05
C ALA A 47 11.95 6.26 -17.71
N ASN A 48 12.94 6.42 -16.82
CA ASN A 48 12.77 7.16 -15.57
C ASN A 48 13.30 8.58 -15.74
N PHE A 49 12.51 9.55 -15.29
CA PHE A 49 12.85 10.96 -15.28
C PHE A 49 12.86 11.50 -13.85
N ASP A 50 13.78 12.42 -13.56
CA ASP A 50 13.87 13.11 -12.28
C ASP A 50 12.83 14.23 -12.16
N VAL A 51 12.41 14.80 -13.29
CA VAL A 51 11.34 15.81 -13.37
C VAL A 51 10.74 15.83 -14.79
N VAL A 52 9.45 16.10 -14.86
CA VAL A 52 8.70 16.28 -16.12
C VAL A 52 8.16 17.69 -16.18
N PHE A 53 8.43 18.41 -17.26
CA PHE A 53 7.80 19.68 -17.60
C PHE A 53 6.68 19.45 -18.60
N LEU A 54 5.50 19.96 -18.31
CA LEU A 54 4.34 19.89 -19.19
C LEU A 54 3.80 21.28 -19.51
N ASP A 55 3.76 21.62 -20.78
CA ASP A 55 2.96 22.76 -21.20
C ASP A 55 1.48 22.45 -21.01
N GLU A 56 0.74 23.41 -20.53
CA GLU A 56 -0.70 23.24 -20.29
C GLU A 56 -1.49 23.08 -21.60
N MET A 57 -1.14 23.88 -22.60
CA MET A 57 -1.88 23.99 -23.86
C MET A 57 -1.20 23.21 -24.98
N MET A 58 -1.36 21.91 -24.99
CA MET A 58 -0.85 21.04 -26.07
C MET A 58 -1.99 20.53 -26.96
N PRO A 59 -1.76 20.37 -28.28
CA PRO A 59 -2.75 19.83 -29.20
C PRO A 59 -3.11 18.37 -28.85
N GLY A 60 -4.39 18.06 -28.92
CA GLY A 60 -4.92 16.70 -28.73
C GLY A 60 -5.13 16.31 -27.28
N MET A 61 -4.13 16.49 -26.41
CA MET A 61 -4.20 16.21 -24.98
C MET A 61 -3.59 17.37 -24.20
N THR A 62 -4.33 17.93 -23.27
CA THR A 62 -3.86 19.03 -22.42
C THR A 62 -2.78 18.58 -21.43
N GLY A 63 -2.01 19.52 -20.89
CA GLY A 63 -1.02 19.23 -19.85
C GLY A 63 -1.64 18.62 -18.60
N LEU A 64 -2.86 19.05 -18.22
CA LEU A 64 -3.57 18.50 -17.07
C LEU A 64 -4.02 17.04 -17.28
N GLU A 65 -4.54 16.71 -18.46
CA GLU A 65 -4.89 15.34 -18.81
C GLU A 65 -3.64 14.46 -18.85
N THR A 66 -2.54 14.98 -19.40
CA THR A 66 -1.23 14.30 -19.42
C THR A 66 -0.70 14.06 -18.00
N LEU A 67 -0.78 15.06 -17.11
CA LEU A 67 -0.42 14.95 -15.70
C LEU A 67 -1.19 13.80 -15.01
N GLN A 68 -2.50 13.72 -15.21
CA GLN A 68 -3.32 12.67 -14.60
C GLN A 68 -2.86 11.28 -15.01
N GLN A 69 -2.56 11.07 -16.30
CA GLN A 69 -2.09 9.79 -16.80
C GLN A 69 -0.66 9.47 -16.32
N ILE A 70 0.23 10.43 -16.34
CA ILE A 70 1.60 10.25 -15.80
C ILE A 70 1.54 9.87 -14.31
N LYS A 71 0.68 10.52 -13.53
CA LYS A 71 0.52 10.21 -12.10
C LYS A 71 -0.14 8.87 -11.83
N GLN A 72 -0.92 8.33 -12.75
CA GLN A 72 -1.42 6.96 -12.66
C GLN A 72 -0.33 5.93 -12.92
N LEU A 73 0.59 6.21 -13.86
CA LEU A 73 1.70 5.33 -14.21
C LEU A 73 2.84 5.39 -13.19
N LYS A 74 3.23 6.61 -12.82
CA LYS A 74 4.34 6.90 -11.89
C LYS A 74 3.92 7.98 -10.89
N PRO A 75 3.24 7.65 -9.79
CA PRO A 75 2.70 8.63 -8.84
C PRO A 75 3.73 9.57 -8.25
N GLN A 76 4.95 9.11 -8.06
CA GLN A 76 6.02 9.85 -7.39
C GLN A 76 6.82 10.78 -8.31
N ILE A 77 6.67 10.68 -9.64
CA ILE A 77 7.44 11.51 -10.56
C ILE A 77 7.07 12.99 -10.38
N PRO A 78 8.03 13.89 -10.13
CA PRO A 78 7.73 15.31 -10.00
C PRO A 78 7.32 15.89 -11.37
N VAL A 79 6.18 16.58 -11.40
CA VAL A 79 5.69 17.25 -12.60
C VAL A 79 5.61 18.75 -12.35
N VAL A 80 6.13 19.53 -13.27
CA VAL A 80 6.09 20.99 -13.28
C VAL A 80 5.22 21.44 -14.45
N MET A 81 4.14 22.15 -14.13
CA MET A 81 3.27 22.71 -15.15
C MET A 81 3.82 24.03 -15.68
N ILE A 82 3.68 24.26 -16.99
CA ILE A 82 4.02 25.50 -17.66
C ILE A 82 2.73 26.13 -18.19
N THR A 83 2.43 27.35 -17.78
CA THR A 83 1.14 27.99 -18.03
C THR A 83 1.29 29.45 -18.50
N LYS A 84 0.27 30.01 -19.13
CA LYS A 84 0.19 31.42 -19.52
C LYS A 84 -0.56 32.31 -18.52
N SER A 85 -1.26 31.74 -17.54
CA SER A 85 -2.15 32.46 -16.62
C SER A 85 -1.85 32.19 -15.15
N GLU A 86 -1.95 33.22 -14.31
CA GLU A 86 -1.84 33.11 -12.85
C GLU A 86 -3.12 32.54 -12.21
N GLU A 87 -4.26 32.57 -12.90
CA GLU A 87 -5.54 32.07 -12.36
C GLU A 87 -5.57 30.56 -12.18
N GLU A 88 -4.64 29.87 -12.80
CA GLU A 88 -4.48 28.40 -12.69
C GLU A 88 -3.88 27.93 -11.36
N GLN A 89 -3.34 28.85 -10.54
CA GLN A 89 -2.98 28.55 -9.14
C GLN A 89 -4.16 28.00 -8.33
N LEU A 90 -5.38 28.42 -8.66
CA LEU A 90 -6.62 27.93 -8.04
C LEU A 90 -6.96 26.48 -8.46
N MET A 91 -6.47 26.03 -9.62
CA MET A 91 -6.63 24.65 -10.05
C MET A 91 -5.69 23.68 -9.29
N ASP A 92 -4.52 24.16 -8.83
CA ASP A 92 -3.60 23.31 -8.04
C ASP A 92 -4.20 22.90 -6.69
N GLU A 93 -4.91 23.77 -6.02
CA GLU A 93 -5.69 23.43 -4.82
C GLU A 93 -6.80 22.39 -5.11
N ALA A 94 -7.40 22.47 -6.30
CA ALA A 94 -8.47 21.54 -6.72
C ALA A 94 -7.92 20.17 -7.19
N ILE A 95 -6.71 20.11 -7.71
CA ILE A 95 -6.03 18.87 -8.17
C ILE A 95 -5.30 18.18 -7.02
N GLY A 96 -5.28 18.78 -5.82
CA GLY A 96 -4.80 18.14 -4.60
C GLY A 96 -3.31 17.79 -4.57
N GLY A 97 -2.44 18.77 -4.92
CA GLY A 97 -1.00 18.64 -4.73
C GLY A 97 -0.30 17.64 -5.66
N LYS A 98 -0.89 17.31 -6.80
CA LYS A 98 -0.29 16.40 -7.79
C LYS A 98 0.86 17.02 -8.59
N ILE A 99 1.03 18.35 -8.59
CA ILE A 99 2.15 19.04 -9.23
C ILE A 99 3.23 19.44 -8.22
N ALA A 100 4.49 19.34 -8.66
CA ALA A 100 5.64 19.69 -7.82
C ALA A 100 5.94 21.20 -7.85
N ASP A 101 5.62 21.85 -8.96
CA ASP A 101 5.83 23.29 -9.19
C ASP A 101 5.05 23.75 -10.43
N TYR A 102 4.94 25.05 -10.61
CA TYR A 102 4.45 25.64 -11.87
C TYR A 102 5.30 26.82 -12.29
N LEU A 103 5.36 27.08 -13.60
CA LEU A 103 6.10 28.15 -14.21
C LEU A 103 5.21 28.93 -15.17
N ILE A 104 5.28 30.27 -15.10
CA ILE A 104 4.46 31.13 -15.92
C ILE A 104 5.26 31.62 -17.14
N LYS A 105 4.68 31.52 -18.34
CA LYS A 105 5.26 32.09 -19.58
C LYS A 105 5.16 33.62 -19.53
N PRO A 106 6.23 34.38 -19.93
CA PRO A 106 7.44 33.91 -20.64
C PRO A 106 8.45 33.25 -19.68
N LEU A 107 8.99 32.12 -20.12
CA LEU A 107 9.91 31.31 -19.32
C LEU A 107 11.27 32.00 -19.17
N ASN A 108 11.81 31.98 -17.96
CA ASN A 108 13.18 32.39 -17.68
C ASN A 108 14.03 31.14 -17.38
N PRO A 109 15.16 30.92 -18.10
CA PRO A 109 16.02 29.75 -17.86
C PRO A 109 16.46 29.57 -16.39
N SER A 110 16.70 30.68 -15.70
CA SER A 110 17.10 30.67 -14.29
C SER A 110 15.96 30.21 -13.37
N GLN A 111 14.72 30.56 -13.66
CA GLN A 111 13.56 30.10 -12.90
C GLN A 111 13.34 28.60 -13.09
N ILE A 112 13.43 28.11 -14.32
CA ILE A 112 13.36 26.69 -14.64
C ILE A 112 14.42 25.91 -13.83
N TRP A 113 15.67 26.39 -13.88
CA TRP A 113 16.75 25.75 -13.13
C TRP A 113 16.53 25.78 -11.61
N LEU A 114 15.99 26.87 -11.06
CA LEU A 114 15.65 26.96 -9.64
C LEU A 114 14.56 25.97 -9.26
N SER A 115 13.55 25.76 -10.11
CA SER A 115 12.52 24.75 -9.91
C SER A 115 13.12 23.34 -9.90
N VAL A 116 13.91 22.98 -10.91
CA VAL A 116 14.63 21.69 -10.97
C VAL A 116 15.48 21.49 -9.71
N LYS A 117 16.29 22.48 -9.37
CA LYS A 117 17.18 22.41 -8.19
C LYS A 117 16.42 22.20 -6.90
N ARG A 118 15.31 22.89 -6.71
CA ARG A 118 14.45 22.76 -5.52
C ARG A 118 13.86 21.34 -5.40
N ILE A 119 13.34 20.82 -6.50
CA ILE A 119 12.78 19.46 -6.56
C ILE A 119 13.85 18.42 -6.21
N LEU A 120 15.02 18.52 -6.85
CA LEU A 120 16.13 17.57 -6.61
C LEU A 120 16.71 17.69 -5.20
N GLN A 121 16.83 18.91 -4.66
CA GLN A 121 17.29 19.10 -3.29
C GLN A 121 16.29 18.55 -2.26
N ASN A 122 15.00 18.76 -2.47
CA ASN A 122 13.97 18.20 -1.60
C ASN A 122 14.03 16.68 -1.63
N ARG A 123 14.15 16.04 -2.79
CA ARG A 123 14.33 14.58 -2.91
C ARG A 123 15.55 14.10 -2.13
N GLN A 124 16.72 14.72 -2.32
CA GLN A 124 17.95 14.35 -1.61
C GLN A 124 17.83 14.54 -0.08
N LEU A 125 17.14 15.60 0.36
CA LEU A 125 16.89 15.83 1.78
C LEU A 125 15.98 14.76 2.39
N VAL A 126 14.92 14.36 1.68
CA VAL A 126 14.04 13.29 2.11
C VAL A 126 14.81 11.97 2.18
N GLU A 127 15.54 11.60 1.12
CA GLU A 127 16.34 10.38 1.08
C GLU A 127 17.39 10.32 2.19
N SER A 128 18.12 11.42 2.43
CA SER A 128 19.13 11.46 3.49
C SER A 128 18.49 11.38 4.87
N LYS A 129 17.33 12.02 5.08
CA LYS A 129 16.60 11.97 6.34
C LYS A 129 16.01 10.58 6.60
N THR A 130 15.41 9.96 5.60
CA THR A 130 14.91 8.57 5.68
C THR A 130 16.05 7.61 6.00
N THR A 131 17.20 7.74 5.31
CA THR A 131 18.40 6.97 5.58
C THR A 131 18.87 7.12 7.01
N GLN A 132 18.99 8.35 7.51
CA GLN A 132 19.44 8.63 8.86
C GLN A 132 18.47 8.07 9.91
N ASN A 133 17.17 8.25 9.70
CA ASN A 133 16.13 7.76 10.60
C ASN A 133 16.16 6.23 10.65
N TYR A 134 16.25 5.55 9.49
CA TYR A 134 16.33 4.10 9.46
C TYR A 134 17.61 3.57 10.12
N GLN A 135 18.76 4.20 9.93
CA GLN A 135 19.99 3.79 10.61
C GLN A 135 19.87 3.86 12.13
N GLN A 136 19.11 4.82 12.66
CA GLN A 136 18.81 4.89 14.08
C GLN A 136 17.86 3.76 14.50
N GLU A 137 16.79 3.55 13.76
CA GLU A 137 15.78 2.51 14.02
C GLU A 137 16.31 1.11 13.81
N PHE A 138 17.24 0.90 12.89
CA PHE A 138 17.84 -0.41 12.61
C PHE A 138 18.39 -1.10 13.86
N ARG A 139 19.07 -0.34 14.73
CA ARG A 139 19.59 -0.87 15.99
C ARG A 139 18.48 -1.22 16.96
N GLN A 140 17.45 -0.39 17.02
CA GLN A 140 16.30 -0.62 17.91
C GLN A 140 15.50 -1.85 17.46
N ILE A 141 15.31 -2.02 16.15
CA ILE A 141 14.66 -3.21 15.58
C ILE A 141 15.52 -4.45 15.89
N GLY A 142 16.83 -4.39 15.68
CA GLY A 142 17.75 -5.50 15.98
C GLY A 142 17.73 -5.90 17.46
N GLN A 143 17.68 -4.94 18.38
CA GLN A 143 17.52 -5.20 19.81
C GLN A 143 16.16 -5.83 20.10
N ALA A 144 15.07 -5.25 19.59
CA ALA A 144 13.72 -5.74 19.80
C ALA A 144 13.52 -7.16 19.25
N LEU A 145 14.17 -7.52 18.13
CA LEU A 145 14.16 -8.90 17.60
C LEU A 145 14.79 -9.91 18.57
N GLY A 146 15.79 -9.50 19.35
CA GLY A 146 16.42 -10.34 20.38
C GLY A 146 15.62 -10.45 21.67
N GLU A 147 14.77 -9.48 21.96
CA GLU A 147 14.03 -9.34 23.22
C GLU A 147 12.55 -9.73 23.11
N ALA A 148 11.99 -9.74 21.88
CA ALA A 148 10.56 -10.02 21.66
C ALA A 148 10.17 -11.40 22.17
N SER A 149 9.23 -11.42 23.10
CA SER A 149 8.77 -12.60 23.84
C SER A 149 7.25 -12.75 23.83
N THR A 150 6.51 -11.75 23.40
CA THR A 150 5.06 -11.75 23.36
C THR A 150 4.51 -11.64 21.95
N PRO A 151 3.30 -12.18 21.68
CA PRO A 151 2.65 -12.04 20.37
C PRO A 151 2.49 -10.58 19.91
N GLN A 152 2.22 -9.67 20.86
CA GLN A 152 2.03 -8.25 20.54
C GLN A 152 3.33 -7.59 20.09
N GLU A 153 4.45 -7.88 20.76
CA GLU A 153 5.77 -7.36 20.37
C GLU A 153 6.15 -7.80 18.95
N TRP A 154 5.87 -9.05 18.58
CA TRP A 154 6.10 -9.54 17.22
C TRP A 154 5.19 -8.87 16.19
N ALA A 155 3.91 -8.62 16.53
CA ALA A 155 3.01 -7.88 15.66
C ALA A 155 3.50 -6.43 15.42
N ASP A 156 3.98 -5.77 16.47
CA ASP A 156 4.49 -4.40 16.36
C ASP A 156 5.83 -4.32 15.61
N LEU A 157 6.70 -5.33 15.77
CA LEU A 157 7.90 -5.46 14.94
C LEU A 157 7.59 -5.65 13.46
N TYR A 158 6.60 -6.49 13.14
CA TYR A 158 6.15 -6.68 11.77
C TYR A 158 5.65 -5.37 11.15
N LYS A 159 4.78 -4.63 11.85
CA LYS A 159 4.30 -3.32 11.42
C LYS A 159 5.45 -2.34 11.18
N LYS A 160 6.44 -2.34 12.07
CA LYS A 160 7.62 -1.47 11.97
C LYS A 160 8.49 -1.81 10.76
N LEU A 161 8.71 -3.09 10.50
CA LEU A 161 9.45 -3.54 9.31
C LEU A 161 8.71 -3.20 8.02
N THR A 162 7.38 -3.38 7.99
CA THR A 162 6.54 -3.00 6.85
C THR A 162 6.57 -1.50 6.60
N PHE A 163 6.47 -0.68 7.65
CA PHE A 163 6.60 0.78 7.54
C PHE A 163 7.93 1.19 6.89
N TRP A 164 9.05 0.63 7.35
CA TRP A 164 10.36 0.95 6.78
C TRP A 164 10.54 0.43 5.35
N GLU A 165 9.92 -0.69 5.00
CA GLU A 165 9.89 -1.18 3.63
C GLU A 165 9.25 -0.16 2.68
N MET A 166 8.09 0.37 3.05
CA MET A 166 7.39 1.40 2.29
C MET A 166 8.19 2.70 2.20
N GLU A 167 8.70 3.20 3.33
CA GLU A 167 9.50 4.43 3.39
C GLU A 167 10.79 4.37 2.54
N ILE A 168 11.46 3.21 2.54
CA ILE A 168 12.70 3.02 1.78
C ILE A 168 12.39 2.80 0.31
N ASP A 169 11.33 2.09 -0.04
CA ASP A 169 10.91 1.86 -1.42
C ASP A 169 10.64 3.20 -2.14
N HIS A 170 10.00 4.14 -1.45
CA HIS A 170 9.79 5.49 -1.95
C HIS A 170 11.09 6.27 -2.25
N THR A 171 12.22 5.89 -1.65
CA THR A 171 13.52 6.58 -1.86
C THR A 171 14.35 5.99 -2.99
N GLU A 172 13.95 4.85 -3.57
CA GLU A 172 14.72 4.10 -4.56
C GLU A 172 16.16 3.71 -4.10
N ASN A 173 16.43 3.73 -2.78
CA ASN A 173 17.73 3.43 -2.21
C ASN A 173 17.96 1.92 -2.09
N LYS A 174 18.49 1.30 -3.14
CA LYS A 174 18.70 -0.15 -3.22
C LYS A 174 19.58 -0.71 -2.10
N ASN A 175 20.61 0.01 -1.68
CA ASN A 175 21.50 -0.47 -0.61
C ASN A 175 20.75 -0.58 0.72
N MET A 176 19.82 0.33 0.99
CA MET A 176 19.01 0.26 2.19
C MET A 176 17.96 -0.85 2.13
N LEU A 177 17.38 -1.09 0.95
CA LEU A 177 16.48 -2.23 0.75
C LEU A 177 17.18 -3.56 1.05
N GLU A 178 18.42 -3.76 0.59
CA GLU A 178 19.21 -4.97 0.90
C GLU A 178 19.44 -5.15 2.41
N VAL A 179 19.73 -4.06 3.12
CA VAL A 179 19.91 -4.08 4.58
C VAL A 179 18.61 -4.42 5.31
N LEU A 180 17.50 -3.81 4.90
CA LEU A 180 16.16 -4.11 5.45
C LEU A 180 15.77 -5.56 5.17
N GLU A 181 16.03 -6.06 3.97
CA GLU A 181 15.71 -7.43 3.57
C GLU A 181 16.45 -8.46 4.44
N ALA A 182 17.75 -8.21 4.71
CA ALA A 182 18.51 -9.04 5.65
C ALA A 182 17.88 -9.05 7.06
N GLN A 183 17.41 -7.88 7.54
CA GLN A 183 16.74 -7.76 8.84
C GLN A 183 15.38 -8.47 8.85
N LYS A 184 14.61 -8.42 7.76
CA LYS A 184 13.35 -9.17 7.61
C LYS A 184 13.58 -10.68 7.62
N ILE A 185 14.64 -11.16 6.98
CA ILE A 185 15.03 -12.59 7.01
C ILE A 185 15.32 -13.02 8.46
N GLU A 186 16.10 -12.24 9.20
CA GLU A 186 16.39 -12.51 10.61
C GLU A 186 15.11 -12.51 11.46
N ALA A 187 14.24 -11.52 11.25
CA ALA A 187 12.94 -11.43 11.91
C ALA A 187 12.08 -12.67 11.64
N ASN A 188 11.99 -13.12 10.39
CA ASN A 188 11.24 -14.31 10.02
C ASN A 188 11.78 -15.59 10.69
N HIS A 189 13.09 -15.73 10.77
CA HIS A 189 13.70 -16.88 11.47
C HIS A 189 13.39 -16.86 12.96
N SER A 190 13.52 -15.72 13.61
CA SER A 190 13.26 -15.58 15.05
C SER A 190 11.77 -15.73 15.38
N PHE A 191 10.90 -15.12 14.59
CA PHE A 191 9.45 -15.29 14.70
C PHE A 191 9.02 -16.74 14.48
N GLY A 192 9.57 -17.42 13.47
CA GLY A 192 9.28 -18.84 13.21
C GLY A 192 9.66 -19.74 14.40
N ARG A 193 10.77 -19.43 15.09
CA ARG A 193 11.16 -20.12 16.33
C ARG A 193 10.17 -19.83 17.45
N PHE A 194 9.84 -18.57 17.69
CA PHE A 194 8.86 -18.15 18.68
C PHE A 194 7.50 -18.83 18.50
N VAL A 195 6.98 -18.87 17.27
CA VAL A 195 5.72 -19.58 16.96
C VAL A 195 5.87 -21.07 17.21
N LYS A 196 6.95 -21.70 16.76
CA LYS A 196 7.17 -23.14 16.97
C LYS A 196 7.19 -23.54 18.45
N GLU A 197 7.75 -22.69 19.30
CA GLU A 197 7.86 -22.93 20.74
C GLU A 197 6.54 -22.72 21.49
N ASN A 198 5.66 -21.85 21.00
CA ASN A 198 4.47 -21.43 21.75
C ASN A 198 3.13 -21.92 21.14
N TYR A 199 3.08 -22.24 19.85
CA TYR A 199 1.82 -22.45 19.14
C TYR A 199 0.96 -23.58 19.73
N LEU A 200 1.55 -24.69 20.13
CA LEU A 200 0.80 -25.82 20.70
C LEU A 200 0.16 -25.46 22.04
N ASP A 201 0.85 -24.69 22.87
CA ASP A 201 0.34 -24.22 24.15
C ASP A 201 -0.81 -23.23 23.94
N TRP A 202 -0.70 -22.33 22.96
CA TRP A 202 -1.78 -21.40 22.61
C TRP A 202 -3.06 -22.10 22.15
N ILE A 203 -2.93 -23.20 21.41
CA ILE A 203 -4.09 -23.97 20.96
C ILE A 203 -4.68 -24.80 22.11
N ALA A 204 -3.85 -25.33 23.01
CA ALA A 204 -4.29 -26.13 24.13
C ALA A 204 -4.95 -25.29 25.23
N GLU A 205 -4.41 -24.11 25.54
CA GLU A 205 -4.86 -23.21 26.59
C GLU A 205 -5.14 -21.79 26.05
N PRO A 206 -6.17 -21.56 25.21
CA PRO A 206 -6.37 -20.29 24.49
C PRO A 206 -6.70 -19.08 25.38
N GLU A 207 -6.94 -19.29 26.67
CA GLU A 207 -7.24 -18.21 27.63
C GLU A 207 -6.02 -17.72 28.40
N LYS A 208 -4.86 -18.36 28.23
CA LYS A 208 -3.65 -18.05 28.97
C LYS A 208 -2.57 -17.50 28.05
N ASP A 209 -2.44 -16.19 28.01
CA ASP A 209 -1.39 -15.45 27.25
C ASP A 209 -1.34 -15.77 25.73
N ALA A 210 -2.35 -16.47 25.23
CA ALA A 210 -2.46 -16.80 23.82
C ALA A 210 -2.94 -15.58 23.02
N PRO A 211 -2.40 -15.35 21.82
CA PRO A 211 -2.97 -14.34 20.93
C PRO A 211 -4.35 -14.77 20.43
N LEU A 212 -5.15 -13.78 20.00
CA LEU A 212 -6.39 -14.08 19.32
C LEU A 212 -6.10 -14.87 18.02
N HIS A 213 -6.82 -15.97 17.80
CA HIS A 213 -6.70 -16.80 16.60
C HIS A 213 -7.93 -16.73 15.70
N SER A 214 -7.79 -17.20 14.45
CA SER A 214 -8.87 -17.16 13.45
C SER A 214 -10.26 -17.55 13.97
N PRO A 215 -10.46 -18.64 14.76
CA PRO A 215 -11.79 -19.02 15.26
C PRO A 215 -12.44 -18.00 16.19
N GLN A 216 -11.66 -17.15 16.83
CA GLN A 216 -12.15 -16.22 17.85
C GLN A 216 -12.50 -14.83 17.27
N VAL A 217 -12.02 -14.49 16.06
CA VAL A 217 -12.13 -13.15 15.48
C VAL A 217 -13.56 -12.62 15.45
N LEU A 218 -14.50 -13.38 14.91
CA LEU A 218 -15.90 -12.94 14.85
C LEU A 218 -16.52 -12.79 16.23
N ARG A 219 -16.19 -13.69 17.15
CA ARG A 219 -16.72 -13.68 18.52
C ARG A 219 -16.24 -12.45 19.29
N GLU A 220 -14.99 -12.08 19.15
CA GLU A 220 -14.38 -10.99 19.93
C GLU A 220 -14.64 -9.62 19.31
N TRP A 221 -14.60 -9.50 17.98
CA TRP A 221 -14.67 -8.19 17.33
C TRP A 221 -16.00 -7.88 16.67
N VAL A 222 -16.71 -8.87 16.12
CA VAL A 222 -17.93 -8.63 15.35
C VAL A 222 -19.20 -8.84 16.18
N PHE A 223 -19.28 -9.93 16.92
CA PHE A 223 -20.50 -10.27 17.67
C PHE A 223 -20.87 -9.25 18.75
N PRO A 224 -19.94 -8.58 19.45
CA PRO A 224 -20.28 -7.48 20.35
C PRO A 224 -20.98 -6.31 19.65
N LEU A 225 -20.64 -6.03 18.38
CA LEU A 225 -21.31 -5.00 17.59
C LEU A 225 -22.73 -5.39 17.22
N LEU A 226 -22.96 -6.64 16.84
CA LEU A 226 -24.30 -7.18 16.54
C LEU A 226 -25.24 -7.10 17.75
N LYS A 227 -24.74 -7.34 18.96
CA LYS A 227 -25.49 -7.21 20.21
C LYS A 227 -25.99 -5.76 20.46
N LYS A 228 -25.28 -4.76 19.91
CA LYS A 228 -25.70 -3.34 19.97
C LYS A 228 -26.81 -3.01 18.98
N LYS A 229 -27.33 -3.98 18.20
CA LYS A 229 -28.40 -3.81 17.19
C LYS A 229 -28.05 -2.78 16.10
N ARG A 230 -26.78 -2.66 15.75
CA ARG A 230 -26.33 -1.84 14.63
C ARG A 230 -26.13 -2.71 13.39
N PRO A 231 -26.40 -2.21 12.17
CA PRO A 231 -25.98 -2.90 10.97
C PRO A 231 -24.45 -2.99 10.93
N VAL A 232 -23.94 -4.16 10.58
CA VAL A 232 -22.50 -4.43 10.51
C VAL A 232 -22.19 -4.99 9.14
N PHE A 233 -21.23 -4.38 8.46
CA PHE A 233 -20.61 -4.92 7.27
C PHE A 233 -19.28 -5.55 7.67
N PHE A 234 -19.16 -6.86 7.50
CA PHE A 234 -17.90 -7.57 7.68
C PHE A 234 -17.29 -7.84 6.32
N ILE A 235 -16.19 -7.14 6.02
CA ILE A 235 -15.49 -7.25 4.72
C ILE A 235 -14.20 -8.03 4.96
N LEU A 236 -14.09 -9.20 4.35
CA LEU A 236 -12.89 -10.02 4.34
C LEU A 236 -12.21 -9.91 2.99
N ILE A 237 -10.99 -9.37 2.97
CA ILE A 237 -10.16 -9.32 1.78
C ILE A 237 -9.05 -10.35 1.93
N ASP A 238 -9.17 -11.42 1.16
CA ASP A 238 -8.20 -12.50 1.18
C ASP A 238 -6.88 -12.07 0.51
N ASN A 239 -5.77 -12.49 1.10
CA ASN A 239 -4.41 -12.22 0.59
C ASN A 239 -4.02 -10.72 0.48
N LEU A 240 -4.73 -9.82 1.17
CA LEU A 240 -4.33 -8.42 1.28
C LEU A 240 -3.19 -8.30 2.30
N ARG A 241 -2.05 -7.75 1.86
CA ARG A 241 -0.90 -7.51 2.75
C ARG A 241 -1.05 -6.18 3.50
N LEU A 242 -0.31 -6.05 4.61
CA LEU A 242 -0.34 -4.83 5.43
C LEU A 242 0.17 -3.60 4.66
N ASP A 243 1.25 -3.73 3.89
CA ASP A 243 1.76 -2.66 3.02
C ASP A 243 0.70 -2.17 2.02
N GLN A 244 -0.03 -3.10 1.40
CA GLN A 244 -1.13 -2.75 0.49
C GLN A 244 -2.28 -2.03 1.23
N TRP A 245 -2.59 -2.47 2.46
CA TRP A 245 -3.60 -1.79 3.27
C TRP A 245 -3.18 -0.35 3.62
N GLU A 246 -1.94 -0.15 4.06
CA GLU A 246 -1.43 1.18 4.42
C GLU A 246 -1.45 2.16 3.22
N GLU A 247 -1.25 1.66 1.99
CA GLU A 247 -1.42 2.45 0.76
C GLU A 247 -2.90 2.76 0.43
N ILE A 248 -3.83 1.85 0.73
CA ILE A 248 -5.25 2.01 0.42
C ILE A 248 -5.96 2.85 1.47
N GLU A 249 -5.62 2.73 2.74
CA GLU A 249 -6.31 3.38 3.85
C GLU A 249 -6.47 4.90 3.69
N PRO A 250 -5.45 5.67 3.26
CA PRO A 250 -5.60 7.10 3.02
C PRO A 250 -6.67 7.44 1.97
N LEU A 251 -6.87 6.56 0.98
CA LEU A 251 -7.88 6.73 -0.07
C LEU A 251 -9.30 6.50 0.46
N LEU A 252 -9.44 5.74 1.54
CA LEU A 252 -10.71 5.47 2.20
C LEU A 252 -11.09 6.53 3.25
N SER A 253 -10.13 7.31 3.73
CA SER A 253 -10.31 8.28 4.81
C SER A 253 -11.39 9.35 4.55
N PRO A 254 -11.71 9.78 3.31
CA PRO A 254 -12.84 10.67 3.04
C PRO A 254 -14.22 10.03 3.27
N TYR A 255 -14.30 8.70 3.30
CA TYR A 255 -15.56 7.94 3.37
C TYR A 255 -15.72 7.20 4.69
N PHE A 256 -14.64 6.81 5.34
CA PHE A 256 -14.62 5.97 6.53
C PHE A 256 -13.66 6.52 7.57
N HIS A 257 -14.05 6.41 8.84
CA HIS A 257 -13.16 6.67 9.97
C HIS A 257 -12.73 5.35 10.60
N VAL A 258 -11.42 5.14 10.71
CA VAL A 258 -10.87 3.97 11.40
C VAL A 258 -10.94 4.21 12.90
N GLU A 259 -11.76 3.46 13.62
CA GLU A 259 -11.87 3.54 15.07
C GLU A 259 -10.78 2.74 15.78
N GLU A 260 -10.42 1.56 15.24
CA GLU A 260 -9.44 0.67 15.86
C GLU A 260 -8.72 -0.18 14.80
N LYS A 261 -7.42 -0.42 15.01
CA LYS A 261 -6.60 -1.38 14.27
C LYS A 261 -6.08 -2.43 15.23
N SER A 262 -6.41 -3.69 14.96
CA SER A 262 -5.99 -4.83 15.78
C SER A 262 -5.40 -5.93 14.92
N THR A 263 -4.64 -6.82 15.55
CA THR A 263 -4.02 -7.98 14.90
C THR A 263 -4.46 -9.27 15.56
N TYR A 264 -4.54 -10.33 14.77
CA TYR A 264 -4.72 -11.68 15.26
C TYR A 264 -3.73 -12.64 14.60
N TYR A 265 -3.54 -13.79 15.16
CA TYR A 265 -2.72 -14.84 14.60
C TYR A 265 -3.60 -15.82 13.82
N SER A 266 -3.31 -16.02 12.56
CA SER A 266 -3.96 -17.08 11.80
C SER A 266 -3.59 -18.44 12.35
N ILE A 267 -4.51 -19.40 12.29
CA ILE A 267 -4.18 -20.78 12.60
C ILE A 267 -3.18 -21.34 11.58
N LEU A 268 -2.42 -22.35 11.98
CA LEU A 268 -1.50 -23.06 11.11
C LEU A 268 -2.10 -24.40 10.65
N PRO A 269 -1.97 -24.75 9.39
CA PRO A 269 -1.44 -23.94 8.29
C PRO A 269 -2.36 -22.77 7.94
N THR A 270 -1.75 -21.67 7.47
CA THR A 270 -2.46 -20.42 7.13
C THR A 270 -3.20 -20.49 5.79
N THR A 271 -3.35 -21.68 5.22
CA THR A 271 -4.04 -21.85 3.94
C THR A 271 -5.49 -21.38 4.04
N THR A 272 -5.98 -20.80 2.95
CA THR A 272 -7.34 -20.27 2.84
C THR A 272 -8.39 -21.31 3.24
N ALA A 273 -8.21 -22.58 2.89
CA ALA A 273 -9.11 -23.67 3.22
C ALA A 273 -9.28 -23.88 4.74
N PHE A 274 -8.24 -23.69 5.53
CA PHE A 274 -8.29 -23.83 6.98
C PHE A 274 -8.59 -22.52 7.68
N ALA A 275 -7.82 -21.47 7.41
CA ALA A 275 -7.88 -20.21 8.14
C ALA A 275 -9.22 -19.49 7.96
N ARG A 276 -9.75 -19.38 6.73
CA ARG A 276 -11.03 -18.71 6.48
C ARG A 276 -12.21 -19.51 7.02
N ASN A 277 -12.25 -20.81 6.77
CA ASN A 277 -13.30 -21.66 7.32
C ASN A 277 -13.32 -21.60 8.86
N SER A 278 -12.15 -21.59 9.51
CA SER A 278 -12.06 -21.42 10.96
C SER A 278 -12.56 -20.07 11.45
N LEU A 279 -12.29 -19.01 10.68
CA LEU A 279 -12.77 -17.66 11.00
C LEU A 279 -14.30 -17.59 10.93
N PHE A 280 -14.92 -18.13 9.87
CA PHE A 280 -16.37 -18.12 9.74
C PHE A 280 -17.07 -19.07 10.70
N SER A 281 -16.55 -20.27 10.90
CA SER A 281 -17.18 -21.30 11.76
C SER A 281 -16.98 -21.05 13.26
N GLY A 282 -15.95 -20.31 13.65
CA GLY A 282 -15.53 -20.20 15.04
C GLY A 282 -15.04 -21.53 15.63
N MET A 283 -14.48 -22.41 14.79
CA MET A 283 -14.01 -23.76 15.15
C MET A 283 -12.65 -24.04 14.53
N MET A 284 -11.90 -24.93 15.17
CA MET A 284 -10.68 -25.49 14.58
C MET A 284 -11.03 -26.50 13.47
N PRO A 285 -10.14 -26.70 12.46
CA PRO A 285 -10.38 -27.65 11.38
C PRO A 285 -10.77 -29.07 11.82
N SER A 286 -10.10 -29.59 12.85
CA SER A 286 -10.41 -30.91 13.42
C SER A 286 -11.82 -30.97 14.04
N GLU A 287 -12.29 -29.89 14.65
CA GLU A 287 -13.64 -29.78 15.20
C GLU A 287 -14.69 -29.72 14.09
N MET A 288 -14.42 -28.95 13.00
CA MET A 288 -15.29 -28.89 11.82
C MET A 288 -15.43 -30.26 11.16
N ALA A 289 -14.30 -30.92 10.88
CA ALA A 289 -14.29 -32.25 10.27
C ALA A 289 -15.05 -33.29 11.10
N SER A 290 -14.89 -33.23 12.43
CA SER A 290 -15.55 -34.19 13.34
C SER A 290 -17.05 -33.94 13.49
N ARG A 291 -17.48 -32.68 13.65
CA ARG A 291 -18.89 -32.34 13.96
C ARG A 291 -19.76 -32.18 12.72
N TYR A 292 -19.15 -31.76 11.61
CA TYR A 292 -19.85 -31.44 10.35
C TYR A 292 -19.15 -32.06 9.13
N PRO A 293 -18.99 -33.38 9.09
CA PRO A 293 -18.23 -34.05 8.03
C PRO A 293 -18.84 -33.84 6.64
N SER A 294 -20.13 -33.52 6.54
CA SER A 294 -20.78 -33.23 5.26
C SER A 294 -20.50 -31.84 4.71
N LEU A 295 -20.04 -30.91 5.54
CA LEU A 295 -19.66 -29.55 5.16
C LEU A 295 -18.14 -29.37 5.06
N TRP A 296 -17.38 -30.28 5.68
CA TRP A 296 -15.93 -30.28 5.63
C TRP A 296 -15.45 -30.87 4.31
N GLU A 297 -14.55 -30.18 3.63
CA GLU A 297 -13.88 -30.66 2.43
C GLU A 297 -12.39 -30.77 2.68
N ASP A 298 -11.85 -31.94 2.39
CA ASP A 298 -10.41 -32.19 2.53
C ASP A 298 -9.61 -31.40 1.47
N GLU A 299 -8.33 -31.19 1.77
CA GLU A 299 -7.40 -30.38 0.97
C GLU A 299 -7.24 -30.85 -0.49
N ASP A 300 -7.48 -32.15 -0.74
CA ASP A 300 -7.35 -32.79 -2.04
C ASP A 300 -8.53 -32.55 -3.00
N SER A 301 -9.62 -31.91 -2.54
CA SER A 301 -10.73 -31.58 -3.42
C SER A 301 -10.37 -30.41 -4.34
N GLU A 302 -10.30 -30.65 -5.64
CA GLU A 302 -10.01 -29.65 -6.67
C GLU A 302 -11.10 -28.58 -6.80
N GLU A 303 -12.32 -28.86 -6.35
CA GLU A 303 -13.48 -27.99 -6.48
C GLU A 303 -13.87 -27.32 -5.14
N GLY A 304 -13.53 -26.04 -5.01
CA GLY A 304 -14.28 -25.15 -4.12
C GLY A 304 -14.02 -25.27 -2.62
N LYS A 305 -12.75 -25.28 -2.19
CA LYS A 305 -12.30 -25.37 -0.78
C LYS A 305 -13.01 -24.43 0.22
N ASN A 306 -13.74 -23.42 -0.22
CA ASN A 306 -14.44 -22.44 0.63
C ASN A 306 -15.85 -22.14 0.10
N LYS A 307 -16.57 -23.16 -0.33
CA LYS A 307 -17.96 -22.98 -0.82
C LYS A 307 -18.99 -22.90 0.31
N ASN A 308 -18.65 -23.42 1.49
CA ASN A 308 -19.57 -23.53 2.62
C ASN A 308 -19.40 -22.40 3.66
N GLU A 309 -18.73 -21.29 3.31
CA GLU A 309 -18.45 -20.19 4.25
C GLU A 309 -19.73 -19.54 4.82
N GLU A 310 -20.78 -19.41 4.01
CA GLU A 310 -22.08 -18.91 4.47
C GLU A 310 -22.71 -19.83 5.52
N GLU A 311 -22.67 -21.15 5.30
CA GLU A 311 -23.21 -22.11 6.28
C GLU A 311 -22.37 -22.17 7.56
N TRP A 312 -21.04 -22.06 7.44
CA TRP A 312 -20.16 -21.91 8.60
C TRP A 312 -20.49 -20.67 9.43
N LEU A 313 -20.72 -19.53 8.80
CA LEU A 313 -21.14 -18.31 9.49
C LEU A 313 -22.47 -18.49 10.21
N LYS A 314 -23.44 -19.12 9.55
CA LYS A 314 -24.75 -19.42 10.14
C LYS A 314 -24.63 -20.29 11.37
N ILE A 315 -23.88 -21.38 11.30
CA ILE A 315 -23.62 -22.28 12.44
C ILE A 315 -22.96 -21.51 13.60
N ASN A 316 -22.00 -20.62 13.31
CA ASN A 316 -21.33 -19.82 14.32
C ASN A 316 -22.30 -18.82 15.01
N LEU A 317 -23.17 -18.16 14.25
CA LEU A 317 -24.19 -17.27 14.79
C LEU A 317 -25.18 -18.02 15.69
N GLU A 318 -25.65 -19.20 15.28
CA GLU A 318 -26.56 -20.06 16.03
C GLU A 318 -25.90 -20.54 17.35
N LYS A 319 -24.67 -21.04 17.29
CA LYS A 319 -23.86 -21.45 18.43
C LYS A 319 -23.73 -20.33 19.50
N ASN A 320 -23.59 -19.07 19.01
CA ASN A 320 -23.49 -17.92 19.89
C ASN A 320 -24.84 -17.25 20.23
N ARG A 321 -25.97 -17.88 19.87
CA ARG A 321 -27.35 -17.43 20.16
C ARG A 321 -27.61 -16.00 19.63
N LEU A 322 -27.14 -15.71 18.42
CA LEU A 322 -27.31 -14.43 17.76
C LEU A 322 -28.36 -14.55 16.63
N PRO A 323 -29.65 -14.28 16.91
CA PRO A 323 -30.74 -14.38 15.93
C PRO A 323 -30.74 -13.17 15.02
N VAL A 324 -29.71 -12.96 14.23
CA VAL A 324 -29.58 -11.85 13.29
C VAL A 324 -29.89 -12.32 11.87
N LYS A 325 -30.52 -11.45 11.08
CA LYS A 325 -30.61 -11.66 9.63
C LYS A 325 -29.26 -11.21 9.02
N PHE A 326 -28.72 -12.01 8.14
CA PHE A 326 -27.50 -11.67 7.42
C PHE A 326 -27.63 -12.06 5.95
N SER A 327 -26.77 -11.51 5.12
CA SER A 327 -26.50 -11.95 3.75
C SER A 327 -25.00 -12.18 3.60
N TYR A 328 -24.65 -13.15 2.77
CA TYR A 328 -23.27 -13.48 2.45
C TYR A 328 -23.05 -13.27 0.96
N HIS A 329 -21.96 -12.59 0.60
CA HIS A 329 -21.60 -12.33 -0.79
C HIS A 329 -20.13 -12.66 -1.00
N LYS A 330 -19.83 -13.54 -1.94
CA LYS A 330 -18.48 -13.86 -2.35
C LYS A 330 -18.22 -13.17 -3.68
N ILE A 331 -17.36 -12.16 -3.64
CA ILE A 331 -17.04 -11.30 -4.79
C ILE A 331 -15.71 -11.79 -5.37
N LEU A 332 -15.72 -12.27 -6.59
CA LEU A 332 -14.54 -12.73 -7.32
C LEU A 332 -14.12 -11.72 -8.41
N GLN A 333 -15.06 -10.88 -8.86
CA GLN A 333 -14.83 -9.90 -9.92
C GLN A 333 -15.43 -8.55 -9.54
N MET A 334 -14.80 -7.46 -10.01
CA MET A 334 -15.23 -6.09 -9.70
C MET A 334 -16.69 -5.80 -10.08
N GLN A 335 -17.22 -6.43 -11.15
CA GLN A 335 -18.60 -6.25 -11.59
C GLN A 335 -19.62 -6.80 -10.58
N GLU A 336 -19.29 -7.90 -9.89
CA GLU A 336 -20.14 -8.50 -8.87
C GLU A 336 -20.26 -7.57 -7.65
N GLY A 337 -19.17 -6.90 -7.28
CA GLY A 337 -19.17 -5.94 -6.18
C GLY A 337 -20.02 -4.69 -6.41
N LYS A 338 -20.33 -4.35 -7.67
CA LYS A 338 -21.25 -3.24 -8.01
C LYS A 338 -22.71 -3.61 -7.87
N ALA A 339 -23.03 -4.89 -7.77
CA ALA A 339 -24.39 -5.41 -7.70
C ALA A 339 -24.84 -5.68 -6.25
N VAL A 340 -23.93 -5.67 -5.31
CA VAL A 340 -24.15 -5.81 -3.86
C VAL A 340 -24.33 -4.44 -3.22
#